data_b2b66a6acfdfca41c29767079c5cb888
#
_entry.id   b2b66a6acfdfca41c29767079c5cb888
#
_cell.length_a   1.000
_cell.length_b   1.000
_cell.length_c   1.000
_cell.angle_alpha   90.00
_cell.angle_beta   90.00
_cell.angle_gamma   90.00
#
_symmetry.space_group_name_H-M   'P 1'
#
loop_
_entity.id
_entity.type
_entity.pdbx_description
1 polymer ?
#
loop_
_entity_poly.entity_id
_entity_poly.type
_entity_poly.pdbx_seq_one_letter_code
_entity_poly.pdbx_strand_id
1 'polypeptide(L)'
;MIRWCFSFFLLAPWMLAHADPDLVTRLLRQDATPAHFDFCHGGGCVAVEALSLREADWDEVEALFSHVPDDADEERARIADAIGLLEFFVGRVTGTSNDVGGTFEGFGMPGQLDCIDESTNTTNYLKMLRNRGLLRFHEVGDTHTRGYFLNGWPHTAASVREMGSKAVYIVDSWFYDNGEPAVILPLQRWQDGWKPDASAPALPPLSED
;
A
#
# COMPACT_ATOMS: atom_id res chain seq x y z
N MET A 1 -21.40 53.80 30.47
CA MET A 1 -20.57 53.58 29.27
C MET A 1 -20.11 52.12 29.26
N ILE A 2 -20.81 51.28 28.51
CA ILE A 2 -20.56 49.83 28.43
C ILE A 2 -19.71 49.59 27.16
N ARG A 3 -18.45 49.15 27.35
CA ARG A 3 -17.56 48.79 26.22
C ARG A 3 -17.80 47.34 25.83
N TRP A 4 -18.34 47.13 24.65
CA TRP A 4 -18.48 45.83 24.02
C TRP A 4 -17.12 45.43 23.42
N CYS A 5 -16.47 44.40 23.99
CA CYS A 5 -15.34 43.73 23.34
C CYS A 5 -15.86 42.71 22.34
N PHE A 6 -15.74 43.01 21.07
CA PHE A 6 -15.91 42.04 19.99
C PHE A 6 -14.67 41.15 19.92
N SER A 7 -14.77 39.92 20.41
CA SER A 7 -13.73 38.90 20.13
C SER A 7 -13.91 38.36 18.71
N PHE A 8 -13.00 38.73 17.84
CA PHE A 8 -12.88 38.11 16.52
C PHE A 8 -12.33 36.70 16.71
N PHE A 9 -13.16 35.68 16.59
CA PHE A 9 -12.70 34.30 16.37
C PHE A 9 -12.18 34.21 14.95
N LEU A 10 -10.87 34.19 14.76
CA LEU A 10 -10.22 33.80 13.52
C LEU A 10 -10.48 32.28 13.34
N LEU A 11 -11.46 31.96 12.50
CA LEU A 11 -11.61 30.61 11.97
C LEU A 11 -10.42 30.37 11.03
N ALA A 12 -9.40 29.69 11.53
CA ALA A 12 -8.35 29.15 10.68
C ALA A 12 -9.01 28.17 9.70
N PRO A 13 -8.84 28.32 8.39
CA PRO A 13 -9.34 27.32 7.45
C PRO A 13 -8.58 26.02 7.73
N TRP A 14 -9.30 24.99 8.11
CA TRP A 14 -8.79 23.64 8.13
C TRP A 14 -8.49 23.28 6.67
N MET A 15 -7.22 23.35 6.28
CA MET A 15 -6.75 22.78 5.04
C MET A 15 -6.92 21.27 5.21
N LEU A 16 -7.98 20.72 4.64
CA LEU A 16 -8.08 19.28 4.40
C LEU A 16 -6.90 18.94 3.50
N ALA A 17 -5.94 18.18 4.01
CA ALA A 17 -4.88 17.61 3.20
C ALA A 17 -5.56 16.72 2.15
N HIS A 18 -5.52 17.15 0.90
CA HIS A 18 -5.98 16.36 -0.23
C HIS A 18 -4.75 15.77 -0.89
N ALA A 19 -4.85 14.49 -1.27
CA ALA A 19 -3.86 13.88 -2.16
C ALA A 19 -3.67 14.79 -3.38
N ASP A 20 -2.41 15.08 -3.71
CA ASP A 20 -2.07 15.73 -4.97
C ASP A 20 -2.04 14.66 -6.09
N PRO A 21 -3.06 14.58 -6.97
CA PRO A 21 -3.13 13.54 -8.01
C PRO A 21 -1.94 13.61 -8.98
N ASP A 22 -1.36 14.80 -9.18
CA ASP A 22 -0.20 14.97 -10.05
C ASP A 22 1.06 14.41 -9.37
N LEU A 23 1.19 14.56 -8.05
CA LEU A 23 2.28 13.95 -7.29
C LEU A 23 2.18 12.43 -7.33
N VAL A 24 1.03 11.86 -6.97
CA VAL A 24 0.80 10.41 -7.01
C VAL A 24 1.07 9.85 -8.42
N THR A 25 0.58 10.53 -9.47
CA THR A 25 0.84 10.14 -10.86
C THR A 25 2.34 10.14 -11.19
N ARG A 26 3.09 11.11 -10.70
CA ARG A 26 4.56 11.16 -10.88
C ARG A 26 5.24 10.00 -10.16
N LEU A 27 4.89 9.72 -8.91
CA LEU A 27 5.43 8.62 -8.13
C LEU A 27 5.14 7.27 -8.79
N LEU A 28 3.92 7.07 -9.28
CA LEU A 28 3.53 5.85 -9.99
C LEU A 28 4.25 5.68 -11.33
N ARG A 29 4.80 6.74 -11.93
CA ARG A 29 5.60 6.65 -13.18
C ARG A 29 7.09 6.47 -12.92
N GLN A 30 7.59 6.80 -11.73
CA GLN A 30 8.99 6.61 -11.38
C GLN A 30 9.30 5.12 -11.25
N ASP A 31 10.54 4.78 -11.50
CA ASP A 31 11.03 3.44 -11.24
C ASP A 31 11.44 3.31 -9.78
N ALA A 32 11.32 2.10 -9.24
CA ALA A 32 11.68 1.80 -7.86
C ALA A 32 12.66 0.63 -7.81
N THR A 33 13.70 0.78 -7.00
CA THR A 33 14.68 -0.25 -6.71
C THR A 33 14.90 -0.35 -5.20
N PRO A 34 15.40 -1.48 -4.67
CA PRO A 34 15.72 -1.58 -3.25
C PRO A 34 16.70 -0.51 -2.76
N ALA A 35 17.59 -0.06 -3.65
CA ALA A 35 18.57 1.00 -3.32
C ALA A 35 17.99 2.42 -3.35
N HIS A 36 16.84 2.62 -4.01
CA HIS A 36 16.19 3.93 -4.09
C HIS A 36 14.73 3.79 -4.50
N PHE A 37 13.84 4.28 -3.65
CA PHE A 37 12.41 4.38 -3.91
C PHE A 37 11.79 5.48 -3.06
N ASP A 38 10.64 5.98 -3.52
CA ASP A 38 9.84 6.95 -2.78
C ASP A 38 8.76 6.20 -1.98
N PHE A 39 8.58 6.59 -0.73
CA PHE A 39 7.58 6.07 0.20
C PHE A 39 6.57 7.16 0.57
N CYS A 40 5.31 6.86 0.36
CA CYS A 40 4.18 7.74 0.69
C CYS A 40 3.68 7.48 2.12
N HIS A 41 3.34 8.55 2.85
CA HIS A 41 2.66 8.45 4.13
C HIS A 41 1.89 9.74 4.48
N GLY A 42 1.12 9.68 5.58
CA GLY A 42 0.39 10.83 6.11
C GLY A 42 -1.00 11.05 5.51
N GLY A 43 -1.48 10.10 4.73
CA GLY A 43 -2.77 10.14 4.04
C GLY A 43 -2.71 10.86 2.70
N GLY A 44 -3.00 10.16 1.61
CA GLY A 44 -2.98 10.72 0.27
C GLY A 44 -1.62 11.13 -0.25
N CYS A 45 -0.52 10.50 0.19
CA CYS A 45 0.86 10.89 -0.14
C CYS A 45 1.19 12.35 0.23
N VAL A 46 0.64 12.88 1.32
CA VAL A 46 0.95 14.24 1.79
C VAL A 46 2.43 14.39 2.12
N ALA A 47 3.06 13.34 2.62
CA ALA A 47 4.49 13.25 2.83
C ALA A 47 5.09 12.14 1.96
N VAL A 48 6.28 12.41 1.42
CA VAL A 48 7.05 11.46 0.61
C VAL A 48 8.47 11.46 1.10
N GLU A 49 8.98 10.27 1.41
CA GLU A 49 10.35 10.05 1.84
C GLU A 49 11.11 9.21 0.81
N ALA A 50 12.31 9.65 0.45
CA ALA A 50 13.22 8.84 -0.37
C ALA A 50 13.94 7.84 0.54
N LEU A 51 13.77 6.56 0.27
CA LEU A 51 14.26 5.46 1.09
C LEU A 51 15.20 4.54 0.31
N SER A 52 15.93 3.73 1.06
CA SER A 52 16.66 2.56 0.58
C SER A 52 16.52 1.43 1.59
N LEU A 53 16.36 0.20 1.12
CA LEU A 53 16.41 -0.99 1.97
C LEU A 53 17.87 -1.36 2.26
N ARG A 54 18.10 -1.94 3.43
CA ARG A 54 19.37 -2.62 3.71
C ARG A 54 19.47 -3.86 2.81
N GLU A 55 20.68 -4.20 2.40
CA GLU A 55 20.92 -5.39 1.58
C GLU A 55 20.36 -6.66 2.26
N ALA A 56 20.58 -6.81 3.56
CA ALA A 56 20.06 -7.96 4.31
C ALA A 56 18.52 -8.04 4.29
N ASP A 57 17.80 -6.90 4.40
CA ASP A 57 16.34 -6.89 4.32
C ASP A 57 15.86 -7.30 2.91
N TRP A 58 16.59 -6.88 1.89
CA TRP A 58 16.27 -7.27 0.52
C TRP A 58 16.57 -8.74 0.24
N ASP A 59 17.65 -9.28 0.81
CA ASP A 59 17.99 -10.70 0.69
C ASP A 59 16.89 -11.60 1.26
N GLU A 60 16.22 -11.17 2.35
CA GLU A 60 15.06 -11.88 2.91
C GLU A 60 13.87 -11.88 1.95
N VAL A 61 13.61 -10.75 1.27
CA VAL A 61 12.56 -10.68 0.23
C VAL A 61 12.91 -11.60 -0.95
N GLU A 62 14.16 -11.59 -1.43
CA GLU A 62 14.60 -12.49 -2.51
C GLU A 62 14.50 -13.96 -2.12
N ALA A 63 14.72 -14.28 -0.85
CA ALA A 63 14.62 -15.66 -0.35
C ALA A 63 13.22 -16.27 -0.54
N LEU A 64 12.16 -15.45 -0.53
CA LEU A 64 10.80 -15.91 -0.85
C LEU A 64 10.68 -16.45 -2.29
N PHE A 65 11.55 -16.02 -3.18
CA PHE A 65 11.61 -16.42 -4.59
C PHE A 65 12.79 -17.36 -4.90
N SER A 66 13.46 -17.90 -3.88
CA SER A 66 14.61 -18.81 -4.05
C SER A 66 14.28 -20.06 -4.84
N HIS A 67 13.05 -20.54 -4.74
CA HIS A 67 12.46 -21.51 -5.65
C HIS A 67 11.62 -20.80 -6.70
N VAL A 68 11.80 -21.14 -7.96
CA VAL A 68 10.99 -20.57 -9.04
C VAL A 68 9.54 -20.99 -8.86
N PRO A 69 8.55 -20.06 -8.87
CA PRO A 69 7.15 -20.43 -8.82
C PRO A 69 6.78 -21.38 -9.95
N ASP A 70 5.99 -22.40 -9.65
CA ASP A 70 5.52 -23.37 -10.63
C ASP A 70 4.43 -22.79 -11.54
N ASP A 71 3.62 -21.86 -11.00
CA ASP A 71 2.52 -21.22 -11.71
C ASP A 71 2.25 -19.79 -11.21
N ALA A 72 1.24 -19.16 -11.82
CA ALA A 72 0.83 -17.80 -11.48
C ALA A 72 0.18 -17.71 -10.08
N ASP A 73 -0.48 -18.77 -9.61
CA ASP A 73 -1.10 -18.79 -8.29
C ASP A 73 -0.05 -18.79 -7.19
N GLU A 74 0.98 -19.60 -7.34
CA GLU A 74 2.12 -19.64 -6.41
C GLU A 74 2.88 -18.31 -6.43
N GLU A 75 3.09 -17.70 -7.62
CA GLU A 75 3.74 -16.40 -7.68
C GLU A 75 2.93 -15.33 -6.95
N ARG A 76 1.59 -15.34 -7.05
CA ARG A 76 0.73 -14.42 -6.30
C ARG A 76 0.87 -14.60 -4.79
N ALA A 77 0.95 -15.83 -4.29
CA ALA A 77 1.17 -16.06 -2.87
C ALA A 77 2.49 -15.44 -2.40
N ARG A 78 3.57 -15.62 -3.17
CA ARG A 78 4.88 -15.04 -2.85
C ARG A 78 4.91 -13.51 -2.96
N ILE A 79 4.18 -12.95 -3.92
CA ILE A 79 3.99 -11.50 -4.00
C ILE A 79 3.30 -10.99 -2.73
N ALA A 80 2.25 -11.66 -2.26
CA ALA A 80 1.56 -11.27 -1.03
C ALA A 80 2.50 -11.23 0.18
N ASP A 81 3.28 -12.28 0.38
CA ASP A 81 4.26 -12.37 1.46
C ASP A 81 5.36 -11.30 1.32
N ALA A 82 5.85 -11.08 0.09
CA ALA A 82 6.89 -10.08 -0.18
C ALA A 82 6.42 -8.66 0.11
N ILE A 83 5.15 -8.32 -0.19
CA ILE A 83 4.58 -7.01 0.15
C ILE A 83 4.56 -6.83 1.67
N GLY A 84 4.03 -7.80 2.43
CA GLY A 84 4.01 -7.72 3.89
C GLY A 84 5.42 -7.58 4.48
N LEU A 85 6.39 -8.36 3.98
CA LEU A 85 7.77 -8.27 4.45
C LEU A 85 8.42 -6.91 4.14
N LEU A 86 8.15 -6.34 2.97
CA LEU A 86 8.60 -4.99 2.61
C LEU A 86 7.99 -3.92 3.51
N GLU A 87 6.69 -4.02 3.80
CA GLU A 87 6.01 -3.13 4.75
C GLU A 87 6.61 -3.25 6.15
N PHE A 88 6.89 -4.45 6.62
CA PHE A 88 7.54 -4.69 7.90
C PHE A 88 8.90 -3.97 7.99
N PHE A 89 9.76 -4.10 6.97
CA PHE A 89 11.07 -3.45 6.99
C PHE A 89 10.96 -1.93 6.87
N VAL A 90 10.10 -1.44 6.00
CA VAL A 90 9.89 0.00 5.79
C VAL A 90 9.23 0.64 6.99
N GLY A 91 8.23 -0.01 7.59
CA GLY A 91 7.52 0.48 8.77
C GLY A 91 8.45 0.76 9.95
N ARG A 92 9.50 -0.05 10.11
CA ARG A 92 10.49 0.13 11.18
C ARG A 92 11.33 1.40 11.04
N VAL A 93 11.52 1.90 9.83
CA VAL A 93 12.34 3.10 9.57
C VAL A 93 11.49 4.36 9.37
N THR A 94 10.23 4.21 8.97
CA THR A 94 9.30 5.33 8.73
C THR A 94 8.37 5.61 9.92
N GLY A 95 8.31 4.67 10.88
CA GLY A 95 7.38 4.76 12.02
C GLY A 95 5.96 4.33 11.67
N THR A 96 5.75 3.62 10.54
CA THR A 96 4.45 3.08 10.14
C THR A 96 4.21 1.63 10.57
N SER A 97 5.09 1.06 11.42
CA SER A 97 4.92 -0.30 11.97
C SER A 97 3.64 -0.49 12.79
N ASN A 98 2.98 0.59 13.20
CA ASN A 98 1.74 0.60 13.96
C ASN A 98 0.52 0.90 13.09
N ASP A 99 0.65 0.83 11.77
CA ASP A 99 -0.49 0.99 10.89
C ASP A 99 -1.48 -0.16 11.07
N VAL A 100 -2.75 0.21 11.26
CA VAL A 100 -3.85 -0.71 11.52
C VAL A 100 -4.72 -0.83 10.28
N GLY A 101 -4.76 -2.02 9.73
CA GLY A 101 -5.46 -2.31 8.50
C GLY A 101 -6.96 -2.04 8.53
N GLY A 102 -7.52 -1.70 7.37
CA GLY A 102 -8.96 -1.57 7.18
C GLY A 102 -9.61 -0.39 7.89
N THR A 103 -8.82 0.55 8.46
CA THR A 103 -9.35 1.65 9.25
C THR A 103 -9.35 2.98 8.50
N PHE A 104 -10.42 3.76 8.68
CA PHE A 104 -10.48 5.17 8.28
C PHE A 104 -10.23 6.11 9.48
N GLU A 105 -10.24 5.57 10.69
CA GLU A 105 -10.08 6.36 11.93
C GLU A 105 -8.65 6.89 12.09
N GLY A 106 -7.67 6.20 11.49
CA GLY A 106 -6.27 6.59 11.48
C GLY A 106 -5.89 7.68 10.48
N PHE A 107 -6.81 8.14 9.63
CA PHE A 107 -6.50 9.10 8.57
C PHE A 107 -5.80 10.36 9.10
N GLY A 108 -4.59 10.61 8.59
CA GLY A 108 -3.76 11.74 9.03
C GLY A 108 -3.13 11.61 10.41
N MET A 109 -3.27 10.45 11.09
CA MET A 109 -2.55 10.19 12.34
C MET A 109 -1.13 9.68 12.08
N PRO A 110 -0.16 10.01 12.94
CA PRO A 110 1.21 9.54 12.80
C PRO A 110 1.29 8.01 12.71
N GLY A 111 1.99 7.52 11.70
CA GLY A 111 2.22 6.10 11.50
C GLY A 111 1.06 5.34 10.87
N GLN A 112 -0.03 6.01 10.49
CA GLN A 112 -1.14 5.39 9.77
C GLN A 112 -1.05 5.73 8.28
N LEU A 113 -1.41 4.74 7.43
CA LEU A 113 -1.45 4.85 5.98
C LEU A 113 -2.90 4.78 5.50
N ASP A 114 -3.21 5.55 4.45
CA ASP A 114 -4.49 5.39 3.76
C ASP A 114 -4.33 4.57 2.47
N CYS A 115 -5.43 4.28 1.80
CA CYS A 115 -5.40 3.47 0.59
C CYS A 115 -4.61 4.10 -0.57
N ILE A 116 -4.38 5.40 -0.57
CA ILE A 116 -3.54 6.07 -1.57
C ILE A 116 -2.05 5.86 -1.23
N ASP A 117 -1.68 6.03 0.04
CA ASP A 117 -0.33 5.72 0.52
C ASP A 117 0.00 4.25 0.21
N GLU A 118 -0.87 3.33 0.65
CA GLU A 118 -0.72 1.88 0.47
C GLU A 118 -0.60 1.48 -0.99
N SER A 119 -1.53 1.92 -1.84
CA SER A 119 -1.51 1.54 -3.25
C SER A 119 -0.28 2.07 -4.00
N THR A 120 0.22 3.25 -3.61
CA THR A 120 1.42 3.85 -4.18
C THR A 120 2.67 3.09 -3.73
N ASN A 121 2.79 2.79 -2.44
CA ASN A 121 3.90 2.04 -1.86
C ASN A 121 3.95 0.61 -2.41
N THR A 122 2.81 -0.09 -2.41
CA THR A 122 2.69 -1.44 -2.98
C THR A 122 3.08 -1.48 -4.45
N THR A 123 2.68 -0.45 -5.24
CA THR A 123 3.11 -0.35 -6.66
C THR A 123 4.63 -0.22 -6.77
N ASN A 124 5.28 0.55 -5.88
CA ASN A 124 6.74 0.66 -5.87
C ASN A 124 7.41 -0.66 -5.46
N TYR A 125 6.88 -1.38 -4.48
CA TYR A 125 7.35 -2.71 -4.10
C TYR A 125 7.23 -3.72 -5.25
N LEU A 126 6.10 -3.75 -5.95
CA LEU A 126 5.92 -4.58 -7.14
C LEU A 126 6.94 -4.25 -8.25
N LYS A 127 7.27 -2.97 -8.45
CA LYS A 127 8.32 -2.56 -9.39
C LYS A 127 9.70 -3.05 -8.97
N MET A 128 10.01 -3.05 -7.68
CA MET A 128 11.28 -3.62 -7.19
C MET A 128 11.37 -5.12 -7.52
N LEU A 129 10.31 -5.89 -7.25
CA LEU A 129 10.25 -7.31 -7.59
C LEU A 129 10.43 -7.53 -9.10
N ARG A 130 9.71 -6.75 -9.94
CA ARG A 130 9.86 -6.78 -11.39
C ARG A 130 11.30 -6.47 -11.82
N ASN A 131 11.90 -5.41 -11.31
CA ASN A 131 13.23 -4.93 -11.73
C ASN A 131 14.34 -5.90 -11.33
N ARG A 132 14.11 -6.70 -10.29
CA ARG A 132 15.01 -7.80 -9.89
C ARG A 132 14.72 -9.10 -10.64
N GLY A 133 13.71 -9.12 -11.54
CA GLY A 133 13.36 -10.28 -12.34
C GLY A 133 12.69 -11.40 -11.55
N LEU A 134 12.06 -11.07 -10.41
CA LEU A 134 11.38 -12.03 -9.53
C LEU A 134 9.97 -12.38 -10.03
N LEU A 135 9.36 -11.51 -10.85
CA LEU A 135 8.04 -11.75 -11.45
C LEU A 135 8.21 -12.46 -12.79
N ARG A 136 7.63 -13.65 -12.92
CA ARG A 136 7.69 -14.49 -14.13
C ARG A 136 6.36 -14.63 -14.83
N PHE A 137 5.28 -14.63 -14.06
CA PHE A 137 3.92 -14.81 -14.55
C PHE A 137 3.11 -13.52 -14.58
N HIS A 138 3.60 -12.46 -13.90
CA HIS A 138 2.87 -11.19 -13.79
C HIS A 138 3.69 -10.00 -14.25
N GLU A 139 2.97 -9.02 -14.78
CA GLU A 139 3.44 -7.64 -15.01
C GLU A 139 2.81 -6.71 -13.96
N VAL A 140 3.54 -5.67 -13.54
CA VAL A 140 2.96 -4.62 -12.69
C VAL A 140 1.88 -3.88 -13.47
N GLY A 141 0.68 -3.82 -12.90
CA GLY A 141 -0.48 -3.15 -13.50
C GLY A 141 -0.65 -1.72 -13.00
N ASP A 142 -1.72 -1.07 -13.47
CA ASP A 142 -2.15 0.23 -12.97
C ASP A 142 -2.86 0.08 -11.61
N THR A 143 -2.95 1.17 -10.85
CA THR A 143 -3.83 1.21 -9.67
C THR A 143 -5.30 1.24 -10.10
N HIS A 144 -6.16 0.63 -9.29
CA HIS A 144 -7.61 0.61 -9.51
C HIS A 144 -8.33 1.21 -8.32
N THR A 145 -9.41 1.95 -8.60
CA THR A 145 -10.28 2.53 -7.57
C THR A 145 -11.68 1.94 -7.67
N ARG A 146 -12.27 1.57 -6.53
CA ARG A 146 -13.66 1.15 -6.40
C ARG A 146 -14.41 2.06 -5.42
N GLY A 147 -15.75 2.06 -5.49
CA GLY A 147 -16.59 2.89 -4.63
C GLY A 147 -16.51 4.37 -5.03
N TYR A 148 -17.67 4.97 -5.31
CA TYR A 148 -17.78 6.39 -5.62
C TYR A 148 -19.02 6.90 -4.89
N PHE A 149 -18.88 7.40 -3.67
CA PHE A 149 -19.89 8.05 -2.83
C PHE A 149 -21.25 7.34 -2.67
N LEU A 150 -21.85 6.82 -3.74
CA LEU A 150 -23.12 6.10 -3.70
C LEU A 150 -22.98 4.62 -3.32
N ASN A 151 -21.81 4.02 -3.57
CA ASN A 151 -21.53 2.59 -3.35
C ASN A 151 -20.44 2.36 -2.29
N GLY A 152 -20.15 3.34 -1.44
CA GLY A 152 -19.11 3.29 -0.41
C GLY A 152 -18.01 4.34 -0.61
N TRP A 153 -17.07 4.39 0.30
CA TRP A 153 -15.92 5.28 0.20
C TRP A 153 -15.00 4.85 -0.96
N PRO A 154 -14.41 5.80 -1.68
CA PRO A 154 -13.38 5.47 -2.67
C PRO A 154 -12.25 4.69 -2.00
N HIS A 155 -11.88 3.56 -2.59
CA HIS A 155 -10.77 2.73 -2.15
C HIS A 155 -9.91 2.36 -3.34
N THR A 156 -8.61 2.58 -3.23
CA THR A 156 -7.63 2.39 -4.30
C THR A 156 -6.62 1.33 -3.88
N ALA A 157 -6.26 0.44 -4.80
CA ALA A 157 -5.24 -0.58 -4.59
C ALA A 157 -4.35 -0.76 -5.82
N ALA A 158 -3.16 -1.32 -5.61
CA ALA A 158 -2.24 -1.71 -6.67
C ALA A 158 -2.77 -2.93 -7.46
N SER A 159 -2.14 -3.27 -8.57
CA SER A 159 -2.49 -4.46 -9.32
C SER A 159 -1.31 -5.12 -10.01
N VAL A 160 -1.49 -6.39 -10.33
CA VAL A 160 -0.66 -7.15 -11.26
C VAL A 160 -1.54 -7.73 -12.36
N ARG A 161 -0.96 -7.91 -13.55
CA ARG A 161 -1.62 -8.56 -14.67
C ARG A 161 -0.90 -9.86 -15.00
N GLU A 162 -1.63 -10.96 -14.96
CA GLU A 162 -1.12 -12.26 -15.39
C GLU A 162 -0.83 -12.27 -16.89
N MET A 163 0.41 -12.60 -17.28
CA MET A 163 0.86 -12.50 -18.67
C MET A 163 0.18 -13.52 -19.57
N GLY A 164 -0.15 -14.71 -19.06
CA GLY A 164 -0.80 -15.77 -19.81
C GLY A 164 -2.25 -15.47 -20.14
N SER A 165 -3.07 -15.28 -19.12
CA SER A 165 -4.53 -15.08 -19.24
C SER A 165 -4.92 -13.63 -19.50
N LYS A 166 -4.02 -12.66 -19.27
CA LYS A 166 -4.29 -11.22 -19.22
C LYS A 166 -5.24 -10.79 -18.10
N ALA A 167 -5.58 -11.69 -17.19
CA ALA A 167 -6.39 -11.39 -16.01
C ALA A 167 -5.67 -10.38 -15.11
N VAL A 168 -6.44 -9.46 -14.54
CA VAL A 168 -5.94 -8.45 -13.58
C VAL A 168 -6.29 -8.91 -12.18
N TYR A 169 -5.29 -8.89 -11.31
CA TYR A 169 -5.43 -9.17 -9.88
C TYR A 169 -5.07 -7.91 -9.09
N ILE A 170 -5.91 -7.55 -8.15
CA ILE A 170 -5.64 -6.48 -7.19
C ILE A 170 -4.65 -7.01 -6.15
N VAL A 171 -3.71 -6.16 -5.77
CA VAL A 171 -2.78 -6.35 -4.66
C VAL A 171 -3.10 -5.24 -3.65
N ASP A 172 -3.77 -5.61 -2.57
CA ASP A 172 -4.37 -4.68 -1.61
C ASP A 172 -3.83 -4.98 -0.21
N SER A 173 -2.91 -4.14 0.25
CA SER A 173 -2.30 -4.26 1.58
C SER A 173 -3.13 -3.57 2.66
N TRP A 174 -3.97 -2.60 2.31
CA TRP A 174 -4.72 -1.78 3.25
C TRP A 174 -5.67 -2.55 4.20
N PHE A 175 -6.05 -3.78 3.88
CA PHE A 175 -7.01 -4.52 4.70
C PHE A 175 -6.44 -5.09 5.99
N TYR A 176 -5.14 -5.25 6.10
CA TYR A 176 -4.46 -5.88 7.22
C TYR A 176 -3.42 -4.95 7.84
N ASP A 177 -2.98 -5.27 9.04
CA ASP A 177 -1.97 -4.49 9.76
C ASP A 177 -0.63 -4.51 9.02
N ASN A 178 0.19 -3.48 9.25
CA ASN A 178 1.52 -3.38 8.63
C ASN A 178 2.33 -4.67 8.84
N GLY A 179 2.87 -5.20 7.75
CA GLY A 179 3.68 -6.42 7.76
C GLY A 179 2.91 -7.71 7.50
N GLU A 180 1.57 -7.67 7.45
CA GLU A 180 0.77 -8.82 7.08
C GLU A 180 0.76 -9.01 5.55
N PRO A 181 0.67 -10.26 5.04
CA PRO A 181 0.61 -10.50 3.61
C PRO A 181 -0.55 -9.76 2.93
N ALA A 182 -0.26 -9.12 1.80
CA ALA A 182 -1.28 -8.40 1.04
C ALA A 182 -2.38 -9.33 0.52
N VAL A 183 -3.60 -8.81 0.43
CA VAL A 183 -4.68 -9.52 -0.26
C VAL A 183 -4.47 -9.50 -1.76
N ILE A 184 -4.50 -10.68 -2.42
CA ILE A 184 -4.46 -10.75 -3.88
C ILE A 184 -5.69 -11.50 -4.39
N LEU A 185 -6.51 -10.83 -5.21
CA LEU A 185 -7.74 -11.43 -5.75
C LEU A 185 -8.10 -10.81 -7.12
N PRO A 186 -8.93 -11.51 -7.93
CA PRO A 186 -9.36 -10.99 -9.23
C PRO A 186 -10.03 -9.62 -9.13
N LEU A 187 -9.68 -8.69 -10.04
CA LEU A 187 -10.20 -7.33 -10.08
C LEU A 187 -11.73 -7.28 -9.97
N GLN A 188 -12.46 -8.12 -10.71
CA GLN A 188 -13.92 -8.13 -10.68
C GLN A 188 -14.45 -8.44 -9.28
N ARG A 189 -13.90 -9.46 -8.61
CA ARG A 189 -14.31 -9.83 -7.24
C ARG A 189 -14.08 -8.68 -6.26
N TRP A 190 -12.96 -7.97 -6.41
CA TRP A 190 -12.65 -6.81 -5.59
C TRP A 190 -13.63 -5.67 -5.87
N GLN A 191 -13.93 -5.38 -7.16
CA GLN A 191 -14.90 -4.36 -7.57
C GLN A 191 -16.32 -4.65 -7.09
N ASP A 192 -16.69 -5.93 -6.97
CA ASP A 192 -17.98 -6.38 -6.43
C ASP A 192 -18.10 -6.17 -4.90
N GLY A 193 -17.08 -5.56 -4.27
CA GLY A 193 -17.12 -5.17 -2.86
C GLY A 193 -16.59 -6.22 -1.89
N TRP A 194 -15.72 -7.14 -2.35
CA TRP A 194 -15.05 -8.08 -1.47
C TRP A 194 -14.37 -7.37 -0.27
N LYS A 195 -14.48 -7.99 0.88
CA LYS A 195 -13.78 -7.61 2.13
C LYS A 195 -13.31 -8.88 2.84
N PRO A 196 -12.25 -8.79 3.67
CA PRO A 196 -11.89 -9.89 4.55
C PRO A 196 -13.07 -10.30 5.42
N ASP A 197 -13.14 -11.58 5.75
CA ASP A 197 -14.11 -12.07 6.74
C ASP A 197 -13.68 -11.57 8.13
N ALA A 198 -14.54 -10.81 8.78
CA ALA A 198 -14.27 -10.27 10.12
C ALA A 198 -14.02 -11.35 11.20
N SER A 199 -14.32 -12.63 10.89
CA SER A 199 -14.08 -13.78 11.76
C SER A 199 -12.79 -14.54 11.42
N ALA A 200 -12.09 -14.19 10.34
CA ALA A 200 -10.81 -14.81 10.03
C ALA A 200 -9.76 -14.38 11.08
N PRO A 201 -9.04 -15.30 11.72
CA PRO A 201 -7.95 -14.93 12.60
C PRO A 201 -6.89 -14.17 11.79
N ALA A 202 -6.34 -13.10 12.38
CA ALA A 202 -5.15 -12.47 11.82
C ALA A 202 -4.07 -13.54 11.59
N LEU A 203 -3.37 -13.45 10.48
CA LEU A 203 -2.24 -14.33 10.24
C LEU A 203 -1.22 -14.15 11.36
N PRO A 204 -0.53 -15.21 11.82
CA PRO A 204 0.47 -15.05 12.86
C PRO A 204 1.55 -14.08 12.37
N PRO A 205 1.98 -13.10 13.20
CA PRO A 205 3.02 -12.17 12.82
C PRO A 205 4.29 -12.92 12.41
N LEU A 206 5.02 -12.39 11.43
CA LEU A 206 6.33 -12.89 11.05
C LEU A 206 7.21 -12.94 12.31
N SER A 207 7.76 -14.11 12.64
CA SER A 207 8.55 -14.28 13.88
C SER A 207 9.80 -13.40 13.84
N GLU A 208 9.99 -12.58 14.89
CA GLU A 208 11.25 -11.89 15.15
C GLU A 208 12.29 -12.92 15.63
N ASP A 209 12.96 -13.63 14.76
CA ASP A 209 14.13 -14.46 15.07
C ASP A 209 15.44 -13.81 14.57
#